data_71384a83fa49ae3f8c8149d163d875d3
#
_entry.id   71384a83fa49ae3f8c8149d163d875d3
#
_cell.length_a   1.000
_cell.length_b   1.000
_cell.length_c   1.000
_cell.angle_alpha   90.00
_cell.angle_beta   90.00
_cell.angle_gamma   90.00
#
_symmetry.space_group_name_H-M   'P 1'
#
loop_
_entity.id
_entity.type
_entity.pdbx_description
1 polymer ?
#
loop_
_entity_poly.entity_id
_entity_poly.type
_entity_poly.pdbx_seq_one_letter_code
_entity_poly.pdbx_strand_id
1 'polypeptide(L)'
;MCIRDRAIGAGFLLERNAEYRTKRVREYSEKIGNDKEGSFGGYHQEKEIINGVETWSGWTTNEFESLDIKDIEKLAKAKGIADYNITTVTTPVNPVNFKRIEDKDVDQNADVGGVSLIGNKDMKLDRNVLSGNLHIKEGRMITPEDKDMCVISEELAKQNNLKIGDKISFNDYHDTVNSKVSEAEIVGIYQVDQKMSPLMQGDTYRSENVIFTDLRFPEKAEGETSPLYERAYFKVEDVEAYDEVKENLQKVDINWEQYDLIDNNGISETMSSNFNDLAKVSEMMILVISVASFVILVLVFLFWLKNRVQEVGIFLSLGVPKFRIIGQIWSEAIMIAVLSLMLSFAVAPAVSKATANYLVSQQVQQMQEEEKNNEGKVSTEYVAPKQDVQNISVEVTPEMYLLDGVSVLVLITASVLVSGIVILKRNPKDILSEMS
;
A
#
# COMPACT_ATOMS: atom_id res chain seq x y z
N MET A 1 -2.24 -15.19 -8.65
CA MET A 1 -2.79 -14.38 -7.55
C MET A 1 -3.43 -13.17 -8.18
N CYS A 2 -4.75 -13.02 -8.11
CA CYS A 2 -5.40 -11.84 -8.69
C CYS A 2 -5.12 -10.65 -7.77
N ILE A 3 -4.11 -9.86 -8.12
CA ILE A 3 -3.69 -8.63 -7.42
C ILE A 3 -4.79 -7.55 -7.51
N ARG A 4 -5.78 -7.77 -8.39
CA ARG A 4 -6.83 -6.82 -8.73
C ARG A 4 -7.70 -6.33 -7.56
N ASP A 5 -7.93 -7.14 -6.53
CA ASP A 5 -8.80 -6.75 -5.40
C ASP A 5 -8.06 -6.13 -4.22
N ARG A 6 -6.72 -6.07 -4.25
CA ARG A 6 -5.89 -5.55 -3.16
C ARG A 6 -5.21 -4.20 -3.43
N ALA A 7 -5.40 -3.64 -4.60
CA ALA A 7 -4.86 -2.34 -4.98
C ALA A 7 -5.77 -1.16 -4.60
N ILE A 8 -6.59 -1.30 -3.55
CA ILE A 8 -7.57 -0.28 -3.16
C ILE A 8 -6.90 1.06 -2.79
N GLY A 9 -5.60 1.05 -2.50
CA GLY A 9 -4.87 2.25 -2.09
C GLY A 9 -3.58 2.54 -2.85
N ALA A 10 -3.32 1.89 -4.01
CA ALA A 10 -2.14 2.22 -4.78
C ALA A 10 -2.32 3.55 -5.53
N GLY A 11 -1.40 4.48 -5.33
CA GLY A 11 -1.49 5.80 -5.93
C GLY A 11 -0.30 6.68 -5.61
N PHE A 12 -0.46 7.97 -5.87
CA PHE A 12 0.55 8.98 -5.61
C PHE A 12 -0.04 10.08 -4.74
N LEU A 13 0.76 10.58 -3.82
CA LEU A 13 0.40 11.70 -2.97
C LEU A 13 1.20 12.93 -3.42
N LEU A 14 0.51 14.03 -3.64
CA LEU A 14 1.11 15.33 -3.94
C LEU A 14 1.03 16.22 -2.71
N GLU A 15 2.17 16.74 -2.29
CA GLU A 15 2.29 17.68 -1.19
C GLU A 15 3.13 18.90 -1.60
N ARG A 16 3.09 19.97 -0.81
CA ARG A 16 3.94 21.15 -1.02
C ARG A 16 5.39 20.82 -0.65
N ASN A 17 6.34 21.12 -1.54
CA ASN A 17 7.76 20.94 -1.27
C ASN A 17 8.25 21.94 -0.19
N ALA A 18 8.78 21.43 0.92
CA ALA A 18 9.20 22.23 2.07
C ALA A 18 10.41 23.14 1.77
N GLU A 19 11.35 22.69 0.94
CA GLU A 19 12.52 23.50 0.55
C GLU A 19 12.10 24.65 -0.35
N TYR A 20 11.22 24.40 -1.31
CA TYR A 20 10.64 25.44 -2.16
C TYR A 20 9.85 26.46 -1.34
N ARG A 21 9.04 26.01 -0.39
CA ARG A 21 8.33 26.89 0.55
C ARG A 21 9.31 27.82 1.29
N THR A 22 10.36 27.26 1.85
CA THR A 22 11.38 28.02 2.59
C THR A 22 12.11 29.03 1.68
N LYS A 23 12.46 28.63 0.45
CA LYS A 23 13.05 29.51 -0.55
C LYS A 23 12.12 30.67 -0.89
N ARG A 24 10.83 30.39 -1.11
CA ARG A 24 9.82 31.37 -1.46
C ARG A 24 9.56 32.38 -0.33
N VAL A 25 9.52 31.92 0.94
CA VAL A 25 9.43 32.82 2.11
C VAL A 25 10.60 33.80 2.13
N ARG A 26 11.83 33.31 1.90
CA ARG A 26 13.02 34.17 1.85
C ARG A 26 12.95 35.19 0.73
N GLU A 27 12.63 34.76 -0.50
CA GLU A 27 12.49 35.65 -1.64
C GLU A 27 11.43 36.73 -1.43
N TYR A 28 10.33 36.40 -0.74
CA TYR A 28 9.24 37.35 -0.48
C TYR A 28 9.59 38.31 0.66
N SER A 29 10.28 37.83 1.70
CA SER A 29 10.86 38.70 2.72
C SER A 29 11.86 39.72 2.13
N GLU A 30 12.74 39.27 1.21
CA GLU A 30 13.68 40.15 0.51
C GLU A 30 12.97 41.20 -0.36
N LYS A 31 11.83 40.84 -1.01
CA LYS A 31 11.03 41.79 -1.81
C LYS A 31 10.34 42.85 -0.95
N ILE A 32 9.88 42.50 0.25
CA ILE A 32 9.33 43.44 1.22
C ILE A 32 10.48 44.33 1.77
N GLY A 33 11.65 43.75 1.99
CA GLY A 33 12.80 44.29 2.66
C GLY A 33 12.92 43.77 4.07
N ASN A 34 14.10 43.26 4.42
CA ASN A 34 14.37 42.53 5.68
C ASN A 34 14.01 43.28 6.95
N ASP A 35 13.88 44.62 6.89
CA ASP A 35 13.58 45.48 8.05
C ASP A 35 12.29 46.29 7.85
N LYS A 36 11.36 45.82 7.03
CA LYS A 36 10.12 46.52 6.73
C LYS A 36 8.89 45.66 6.99
N GLU A 37 7.86 46.26 7.57
CA GLU A 37 6.54 45.67 7.64
C GLU A 37 5.89 45.65 6.23
N GLY A 38 5.19 44.58 5.91
CA GLY A 38 4.50 44.49 4.64
C GLY A 38 4.02 43.08 4.28
N SER A 39 3.41 42.97 3.12
CA SER A 39 2.94 41.71 2.56
C SER A 39 3.27 41.60 1.10
N PHE A 40 3.58 40.36 0.64
CA PHE A 40 3.81 40.04 -0.75
C PHE A 40 3.40 38.61 -1.05
N GLY A 41 2.45 38.42 -1.98
CA GLY A 41 2.06 37.10 -2.48
C GLY A 41 1.61 36.10 -1.41
N GLY A 42 0.89 36.58 -0.38
CA GLY A 42 0.40 35.76 0.72
C GLY A 42 1.42 35.52 1.84
N TYR A 43 2.63 36.08 1.77
CA TYR A 43 3.56 36.18 2.89
C TYR A 43 3.45 37.56 3.54
N HIS A 44 3.34 37.60 4.86
CA HIS A 44 3.26 38.79 5.68
C HIS A 44 4.45 38.85 6.64
N GLN A 45 4.95 40.06 6.88
CA GLN A 45 6.06 40.31 7.79
C GLN A 45 5.74 41.54 8.64
N GLU A 46 5.87 41.38 9.94
CA GLU A 46 5.69 42.46 10.91
C GLU A 46 6.73 42.43 12.03
N LYS A 47 6.84 43.55 12.73
CA LYS A 47 7.73 43.70 13.85
C LYS A 47 6.98 43.38 15.14
N GLU A 48 7.45 42.44 15.91
CA GLU A 48 6.90 42.06 17.20
C GLU A 48 7.90 42.30 18.32
N ILE A 49 7.39 42.57 19.52
CA ILE A 49 8.21 42.67 20.74
C ILE A 49 8.00 41.37 21.54
N ILE A 50 8.97 40.45 21.47
CA ILE A 50 8.94 39.20 22.22
C ILE A 50 9.92 39.33 23.40
N ASN A 51 9.40 39.24 24.63
CA ASN A 51 10.20 39.37 25.87
C ASN A 51 11.04 40.66 25.96
N GLY A 52 10.54 41.78 25.39
CA GLY A 52 11.24 43.06 25.37
C GLY A 52 12.31 43.21 24.30
N VAL A 53 12.43 42.24 23.39
CA VAL A 53 13.34 42.29 22.25
C VAL A 53 12.51 42.47 20.98
N GLU A 54 12.88 43.45 20.16
CA GLU A 54 12.28 43.61 18.82
C GLU A 54 12.71 42.46 17.93
N THR A 55 11.74 41.72 17.42
CA THR A 55 11.93 40.55 16.53
C THR A 55 11.05 40.74 15.29
N TRP A 56 11.49 40.22 14.17
CA TRP A 56 10.67 40.14 12.98
C TRP A 56 9.96 38.79 12.96
N SER A 57 8.62 38.81 12.87
CA SER A 57 7.82 37.62 12.64
C SER A 57 7.24 37.64 11.24
N GLY A 58 7.09 36.46 10.68
CA GLY A 58 6.47 36.30 9.37
C GLY A 58 5.50 35.14 9.39
N TRP A 59 4.33 35.34 8.77
CA TRP A 59 3.34 34.29 8.59
C TRP A 59 2.86 34.24 7.12
N THR A 60 2.21 33.13 6.77
CA THR A 60 1.71 32.87 5.43
C THR A 60 0.21 32.66 5.44
N THR A 61 -0.46 33.04 4.37
CA THR A 61 -1.91 32.83 4.18
C THR A 61 -2.19 31.50 3.52
N ASN A 62 -3.47 31.09 3.53
CA ASN A 62 -3.94 29.89 2.82
C ASN A 62 -3.60 29.94 1.31
N GLU A 63 -3.67 31.11 0.67
CA GLU A 63 -3.27 31.27 -0.74
C GLU A 63 -1.79 30.93 -0.98
N PHE A 64 -0.92 31.25 -0.05
CA PHE A 64 0.51 30.93 -0.15
C PHE A 64 0.76 29.43 0.05
N GLU A 65 0.11 28.81 1.03
CA GLU A 65 0.36 27.43 1.45
C GLU A 65 -0.39 26.40 0.61
N SER A 66 -1.58 26.73 0.08
CA SER A 66 -2.45 25.80 -0.61
C SER A 66 -1.81 25.24 -1.89
N LEU A 67 -2.06 23.97 -2.16
CA LEU A 67 -1.80 23.39 -3.49
C LEU A 67 -2.66 24.10 -4.55
N ASP A 68 -2.14 24.22 -5.77
CA ASP A 68 -2.90 24.79 -6.89
C ASP A 68 -3.86 23.76 -7.47
N ILE A 69 -5.15 24.02 -7.38
CA ILE A 69 -6.20 23.13 -7.90
C ILE A 69 -6.05 22.87 -9.41
N LYS A 70 -5.54 23.85 -10.17
CA LYS A 70 -5.35 23.68 -11.62
C LYS A 70 -4.26 22.66 -11.93
N ASP A 71 -3.20 22.65 -11.13
CA ASP A 71 -2.12 21.68 -11.29
C ASP A 71 -2.57 20.28 -10.86
N ILE A 72 -3.38 20.19 -9.78
CA ILE A 72 -4.01 18.92 -9.36
C ILE A 72 -4.91 18.38 -10.48
N GLU A 73 -5.74 19.22 -11.09
CA GLU A 73 -6.63 18.82 -12.18
C GLU A 73 -5.88 18.40 -13.46
N LYS A 74 -4.70 18.97 -13.73
CA LYS A 74 -3.83 18.51 -14.83
C LYS A 74 -3.27 17.11 -14.54
N LEU A 75 -2.80 16.89 -13.32
CA LEU A 75 -2.30 15.59 -12.88
C LEU A 75 -3.38 14.52 -12.88
N ALA A 76 -4.59 14.86 -12.45
CA ALA A 76 -5.74 13.96 -12.45
C ALA A 76 -6.15 13.47 -13.85
N LYS A 77 -5.77 14.22 -14.91
CA LYS A 77 -6.02 13.83 -16.32
C LYS A 77 -4.89 13.01 -16.94
N ALA A 78 -3.81 12.74 -16.19
CA ALA A 78 -2.70 11.94 -16.69
C ALA A 78 -3.15 10.50 -16.97
N LYS A 79 -2.57 9.92 -18.03
CA LYS A 79 -2.88 8.54 -18.42
C LYS A 79 -2.53 7.56 -17.29
N GLY A 80 -3.49 6.71 -16.91
CA GLY A 80 -3.35 5.69 -15.86
C GLY A 80 -3.82 6.13 -14.48
N ILE A 81 -4.36 7.36 -14.34
CA ILE A 81 -5.04 7.82 -13.13
C ILE A 81 -6.53 7.49 -13.25
N ALA A 82 -7.06 6.71 -12.31
CA ALA A 82 -8.45 6.29 -12.26
C ALA A 82 -9.35 7.34 -11.58
N ASP A 83 -8.86 7.94 -10.49
CA ASP A 83 -9.61 8.91 -9.70
C ASP A 83 -8.65 9.69 -8.79
N TYR A 84 -9.13 10.75 -8.14
CA TYR A 84 -8.32 11.57 -7.24
C TYR A 84 -9.14 12.19 -6.10
N ASN A 85 -8.50 12.38 -4.97
CA ASN A 85 -9.02 13.12 -3.82
C ASN A 85 -8.14 14.35 -3.53
N ILE A 86 -8.76 15.38 -2.96
CA ILE A 86 -8.08 16.53 -2.38
C ILE A 86 -8.52 16.60 -0.93
N THR A 87 -7.57 16.78 -0.02
CA THR A 87 -7.87 17.01 1.39
C THR A 87 -7.36 18.38 1.83
N THR A 88 -8.12 19.03 2.71
CA THR A 88 -7.68 20.25 3.36
C THR A 88 -6.74 19.93 4.53
N VAL A 89 -6.05 20.93 5.02
CA VAL A 89 -5.44 20.89 6.35
C VAL A 89 -6.52 20.61 7.42
N THR A 90 -6.10 20.06 8.55
CA THR A 90 -6.98 19.92 9.71
C THR A 90 -7.29 21.31 10.28
N THR A 91 -8.53 21.75 10.12
CA THR A 91 -8.98 23.11 10.49
C THR A 91 -9.74 23.07 11.82
N PRO A 92 -9.24 23.69 12.89
CA PRO A 92 -9.96 23.80 14.14
C PRO A 92 -11.11 24.82 14.03
N VAL A 93 -12.28 24.48 14.56
CA VAL A 93 -13.47 25.37 14.61
C VAL A 93 -14.22 25.22 15.91
N ASN A 94 -14.96 26.25 16.31
CA ASN A 94 -15.77 26.21 17.50
C ASN A 94 -17.13 25.53 17.23
N PRO A 95 -17.53 24.49 17.99
CA PRO A 95 -18.87 23.89 17.92
C PRO A 95 -19.92 24.79 18.57
N VAL A 96 -20.99 25.16 17.85
CA VAL A 96 -21.99 26.12 18.32
C VAL A 96 -23.19 25.44 18.98
N ASN A 97 -23.75 24.39 18.36
CA ASN A 97 -24.99 23.73 18.81
C ASN A 97 -24.79 22.28 19.29
N PHE A 98 -23.56 21.85 19.45
CA PHE A 98 -23.24 20.54 20.02
C PHE A 98 -22.00 20.63 20.91
N LYS A 99 -21.69 19.56 21.67
CA LYS A 99 -20.55 19.52 22.58
C LYS A 99 -19.49 18.57 22.02
N ARG A 100 -18.25 19.02 22.05
CA ARG A 100 -17.09 18.18 21.74
C ARG A 100 -16.87 17.14 22.85
N ILE A 101 -16.11 16.10 22.54
CA ILE A 101 -15.67 15.10 23.50
C ILE A 101 -14.41 15.63 24.20
N GLU A 102 -14.39 15.56 25.53
CA GLU A 102 -13.29 16.03 26.38
C GLU A 102 -12.75 14.91 27.25
N ASP A 103 -11.41 14.91 27.42
CA ASP A 103 -10.72 13.99 28.32
C ASP A 103 -9.74 14.76 29.19
N LYS A 104 -10.00 14.80 30.48
CA LYS A 104 -9.20 15.56 31.46
C LYS A 104 -7.81 14.97 31.70
N ASP A 105 -7.60 13.73 31.30
CA ASP A 105 -6.33 13.01 31.52
C ASP A 105 -5.36 13.18 30.34
N VAL A 106 -5.77 13.88 29.27
CA VAL A 106 -4.94 14.16 28.08
C VAL A 106 -4.31 15.54 28.22
N ASP A 107 -3.05 15.66 27.76
CA ASP A 107 -2.35 16.94 27.66
C ASP A 107 -3.09 17.90 26.71
N GLN A 108 -3.38 19.11 27.18
CA GLN A 108 -4.18 20.13 26.51
C GLN A 108 -3.33 21.29 25.99
N ASN A 109 -2.01 21.14 25.83
CA ASN A 109 -1.08 22.23 25.51
C ASN A 109 -1.41 22.96 24.20
N ALA A 110 -2.02 22.27 23.21
CA ALA A 110 -2.42 22.86 21.95
C ALA A 110 -3.95 22.91 21.76
N ASP A 111 -4.72 22.70 22.83
CA ASP A 111 -6.18 22.73 22.74
C ASP A 111 -6.70 24.15 22.53
N VAL A 112 -7.54 24.34 21.53
CA VAL A 112 -8.18 25.64 21.21
C VAL A 112 -9.68 25.67 21.56
N GLY A 113 -10.18 24.65 22.25
CA GLY A 113 -11.59 24.60 22.66
C GLY A 113 -12.55 24.13 21.57
N GLY A 114 -12.03 23.72 20.41
CA GLY A 114 -12.81 23.40 19.22
C GLY A 114 -12.95 21.90 18.89
N VAL A 115 -13.39 21.65 17.67
CA VAL A 115 -13.33 20.36 16.97
C VAL A 115 -12.52 20.54 15.68
N SER A 116 -12.08 19.45 15.06
CA SER A 116 -11.28 19.47 13.83
C SER A 116 -12.11 19.14 12.61
N LEU A 117 -12.07 20.00 11.58
CA LEU A 117 -12.64 19.73 10.27
C LEU A 117 -11.55 19.27 9.29
N ILE A 118 -11.87 18.28 8.47
CA ILE A 118 -11.06 17.84 7.34
C ILE A 118 -11.96 17.77 6.11
N GLY A 119 -11.71 18.67 5.15
CA GLY A 119 -12.42 18.68 3.88
C GLY A 119 -11.89 17.60 2.94
N ASN A 120 -12.80 16.91 2.28
CA ASN A 120 -12.50 15.89 1.28
C ASN A 120 -13.27 16.16 -0.01
N LYS A 121 -12.62 16.00 -1.17
CA LYS A 121 -13.31 15.98 -2.46
C LYS A 121 -14.11 14.68 -2.62
N ASP A 122 -13.48 13.54 -2.38
CA ASP A 122 -14.10 12.21 -2.35
C ASP A 122 -13.55 11.42 -1.15
N MET A 123 -14.37 11.29 -0.10
CA MET A 123 -13.97 10.62 1.13
C MET A 123 -13.64 9.13 0.95
N LYS A 124 -14.11 8.49 -0.14
CA LYS A 124 -13.72 7.08 -0.44
C LYS A 124 -12.22 6.93 -0.67
N LEU A 125 -11.57 8.01 -1.08
CA LEU A 125 -10.14 8.08 -1.31
C LEU A 125 -9.39 8.77 -0.16
N ASP A 126 -10.03 8.99 0.99
CA ASP A 126 -9.34 9.42 2.21
C ASP A 126 -8.44 8.31 2.73
N ARG A 127 -7.28 8.68 3.25
CA ARG A 127 -6.28 7.73 3.75
C ARG A 127 -6.81 6.78 4.82
N ASN A 128 -7.67 7.27 5.74
CA ASN A 128 -8.25 6.44 6.81
C ASN A 128 -9.26 5.42 6.25
N VAL A 129 -9.94 5.77 5.16
CA VAL A 129 -10.85 4.84 4.45
C VAL A 129 -10.03 3.84 3.63
N LEU A 130 -9.04 4.30 2.87
CA LEU A 130 -8.16 3.44 2.06
C LEU A 130 -7.35 2.46 2.91
N SER A 131 -6.96 2.88 4.11
CA SER A 131 -6.28 2.02 5.08
C SER A 131 -7.20 0.99 5.75
N GLY A 132 -8.51 1.11 5.56
CA GLY A 132 -9.49 0.26 6.25
C GLY A 132 -9.67 0.58 7.74
N ASN A 133 -9.09 1.68 8.22
CA ASN A 133 -9.26 2.10 9.62
C ASN A 133 -10.60 2.79 9.88
N LEU A 134 -11.20 3.43 8.87
CA LEU A 134 -12.45 4.16 8.99
C LEU A 134 -13.56 3.47 8.19
N HIS A 135 -14.68 3.16 8.88
CA HIS A 135 -15.85 2.54 8.30
C HIS A 135 -17.10 3.38 8.54
N ILE A 136 -17.96 3.50 7.53
CA ILE A 136 -19.27 4.12 7.71
C ILE A 136 -20.19 3.12 8.43
N LYS A 137 -20.70 3.53 9.57
CA LYS A 137 -21.67 2.75 10.34
C LYS A 137 -23.11 3.03 9.91
N GLU A 138 -23.43 4.29 9.66
CA GLU A 138 -24.76 4.73 9.22
C GLU A 138 -24.60 5.81 8.14
N GLY A 139 -25.50 5.83 7.14
CA GLY A 139 -25.48 6.82 6.08
C GLY A 139 -24.44 6.56 5.00
N ARG A 140 -23.69 7.58 4.57
CA ARG A 140 -22.75 7.52 3.47
C ARG A 140 -21.53 8.43 3.69
N MET A 141 -20.50 8.22 2.89
CA MET A 141 -19.32 9.10 2.78
C MET A 141 -19.64 10.39 2.02
N ILE A 142 -18.77 11.40 2.19
CA ILE A 142 -18.75 12.61 1.36
C ILE A 142 -18.39 12.24 -0.08
N THR A 143 -19.09 12.87 -1.01
CA THR A 143 -18.89 12.73 -2.46
C THR A 143 -18.52 14.08 -3.09
N PRO A 144 -18.00 14.10 -4.33
CA PRO A 144 -17.62 15.35 -5.01
C PRO A 144 -18.77 16.34 -5.24
N GLU A 145 -20.03 15.88 -5.22
CA GLU A 145 -21.23 16.68 -5.44
C GLU A 145 -21.78 17.31 -4.16
N ASP A 146 -21.27 16.89 -2.99
CA ASP A 146 -21.76 17.37 -1.70
C ASP A 146 -21.35 18.81 -1.42
N LYS A 147 -22.24 19.51 -0.75
CA LYS A 147 -22.02 20.87 -0.29
C LYS A 147 -22.70 21.09 1.06
N ASP A 148 -21.94 21.66 1.99
CA ASP A 148 -22.40 21.87 3.36
C ASP A 148 -22.85 20.56 4.03
N MET A 149 -22.09 19.48 3.78
CA MET A 149 -22.33 18.14 4.30
C MET A 149 -21.18 17.69 5.19
N CYS A 150 -21.47 16.84 6.19
CA CYS A 150 -20.45 16.30 7.07
C CYS A 150 -20.70 14.84 7.47
N VAL A 151 -19.60 14.21 7.90
CA VAL A 151 -19.59 12.86 8.48
C VAL A 151 -18.90 12.94 9.85
N ILE A 152 -19.57 12.49 10.90
CA ILE A 152 -19.13 12.62 12.28
C ILE A 152 -18.80 11.25 12.90
N SER A 153 -18.03 11.23 13.98
CA SER A 153 -17.74 10.01 14.73
C SER A 153 -18.99 9.47 15.45
N GLU A 154 -19.03 8.16 15.66
CA GLU A 154 -20.09 7.52 16.43
C GLU A 154 -20.15 8.07 17.87
N GLU A 155 -18.98 8.32 18.47
CA GLU A 155 -18.87 8.85 19.83
C GLU A 155 -19.48 10.25 19.93
N LEU A 156 -19.17 11.13 18.98
CA LEU A 156 -19.73 12.48 18.92
C LEU A 156 -21.24 12.47 18.71
N ALA A 157 -21.72 11.58 17.80
CA ALA A 157 -23.12 11.37 17.53
C ALA A 157 -23.86 10.91 18.80
N LYS A 158 -23.34 9.93 19.53
CA LYS A 158 -23.94 9.40 20.77
C LYS A 158 -23.98 10.45 21.88
N GLN A 159 -22.88 11.18 22.10
CA GLN A 159 -22.81 12.19 23.15
C GLN A 159 -23.86 13.29 22.98
N ASN A 160 -24.13 13.67 21.73
CA ASN A 160 -25.04 14.78 21.41
C ASN A 160 -26.42 14.31 20.94
N ASN A 161 -26.71 13.02 20.90
CA ASN A 161 -27.94 12.41 20.34
C ASN A 161 -28.21 12.84 18.88
N LEU A 162 -27.16 13.01 18.09
CA LEU A 162 -27.21 13.43 16.69
C LEU A 162 -27.50 12.23 15.75
N LYS A 163 -28.20 12.51 14.66
CA LYS A 163 -28.60 11.52 13.65
C LYS A 163 -28.33 12.03 12.24
N ILE A 164 -28.37 11.14 11.27
CA ILE A 164 -28.35 11.48 9.85
C ILE A 164 -29.50 12.47 9.53
N GLY A 165 -29.18 13.55 8.82
CA GLY A 165 -30.09 14.64 8.47
C GLY A 165 -30.13 15.79 9.48
N ASP A 166 -29.55 15.62 10.70
CA ASP A 166 -29.39 16.73 11.63
C ASP A 166 -28.34 17.71 11.13
N LYS A 167 -28.49 18.97 11.54
CA LYS A 167 -27.53 20.05 11.21
C LYS A 167 -26.71 20.41 12.41
N ILE A 168 -25.41 20.45 12.23
CA ILE A 168 -24.44 20.94 13.21
C ILE A 168 -23.84 22.24 12.76
N SER A 169 -23.53 23.12 13.70
CA SER A 169 -23.15 24.51 13.44
C SER A 169 -21.78 24.80 14.00
N PHE A 170 -21.01 25.58 13.26
CA PHE A 170 -19.64 25.94 13.56
C PHE A 170 -19.41 27.43 13.33
N ASN A 171 -18.43 27.98 14.02
CA ASN A 171 -17.88 29.29 13.72
C ASN A 171 -16.38 29.34 14.05
N ASP A 172 -15.73 30.46 13.75
CA ASP A 172 -14.32 30.68 14.00
C ASP A 172 -14.02 30.57 15.51
N TYR A 173 -13.03 29.75 15.86
CA TYR A 173 -12.61 29.55 17.26
C TYR A 173 -11.86 30.76 17.82
N HIS A 174 -11.31 31.65 16.98
CA HIS A 174 -10.68 32.90 17.43
C HIS A 174 -11.70 33.96 17.83
N ASP A 175 -12.87 34.00 17.17
CA ASP A 175 -13.96 34.94 17.49
C ASP A 175 -15.31 34.19 17.55
N THR A 176 -15.50 33.49 18.66
CA THR A 176 -16.71 32.67 18.88
C THR A 176 -18.00 33.50 19.05
N VAL A 177 -17.89 34.82 19.21
CA VAL A 177 -19.03 35.73 19.48
C VAL A 177 -19.52 36.42 18.23
N ASN A 178 -18.61 36.94 17.42
CA ASN A 178 -18.98 37.78 16.27
C ASN A 178 -18.83 37.10 14.93
N SER A 179 -18.10 35.96 14.87
CA SER A 179 -17.91 35.28 13.60
C SER A 179 -19.20 34.65 13.06
N LYS A 180 -19.24 34.51 11.74
CA LYS A 180 -20.40 33.96 11.05
C LYS A 180 -20.55 32.48 11.37
N VAL A 181 -21.75 32.06 11.75
CA VAL A 181 -22.11 30.64 11.93
C VAL A 181 -22.32 29.97 10.56
N SER A 182 -21.66 28.85 10.34
CA SER A 182 -21.83 27.96 9.20
C SER A 182 -22.43 26.63 9.66
N GLU A 183 -23.33 26.07 8.86
CA GLU A 183 -24.01 24.80 9.17
C GLU A 183 -23.68 23.73 8.16
N ALA A 184 -23.52 22.50 8.64
CA ALA A 184 -23.39 21.29 7.80
C ALA A 184 -24.42 20.24 8.23
N GLU A 185 -24.98 19.53 7.24
CA GLU A 185 -25.89 18.42 7.44
C GLU A 185 -25.13 17.11 7.59
N ILE A 186 -25.47 16.30 8.59
CA ILE A 186 -24.85 15.00 8.83
C ILE A 186 -25.38 13.99 7.81
N VAL A 187 -24.50 13.51 6.92
CA VAL A 187 -24.82 12.51 5.90
C VAL A 187 -24.27 11.13 6.24
N GLY A 188 -23.37 11.04 7.21
CA GLY A 188 -22.79 9.78 7.66
C GLY A 188 -22.30 9.82 9.10
N ILE A 189 -22.26 8.65 9.71
CA ILE A 189 -21.66 8.41 11.01
C ILE A 189 -20.59 7.34 10.82
N TYR A 190 -19.35 7.65 11.20
CA TYR A 190 -18.22 6.74 11.05
C TYR A 190 -17.76 6.14 12.36
N GLN A 191 -17.07 5.03 12.26
CA GLN A 191 -16.37 4.35 13.33
C GLN A 191 -14.92 4.07 12.86
N VAL A 192 -13.98 4.10 13.78
CA VAL A 192 -12.58 3.75 13.52
C VAL A 192 -12.18 2.51 14.31
N ASP A 193 -11.38 1.63 13.71
CA ASP A 193 -10.84 0.46 14.42
C ASP A 193 -9.74 0.85 15.40
N GLN A 194 -8.93 1.83 15.01
CA GLN A 194 -7.91 2.46 15.86
C GLN A 194 -8.11 3.97 15.86
N LYS A 195 -7.91 4.61 17.02
CA LYS A 195 -7.97 6.07 17.11
C LYS A 195 -6.99 6.69 16.13
N MET A 196 -7.45 7.69 15.37
CA MET A 196 -6.60 8.46 14.49
C MET A 196 -5.58 9.26 15.32
N SER A 197 -4.33 9.32 14.85
CA SER A 197 -3.30 10.12 15.51
C SER A 197 -3.69 11.60 15.49
N PRO A 198 -3.67 12.30 16.63
CA PRO A 198 -4.00 13.71 16.67
C PRO A 198 -2.92 14.54 15.96
N LEU A 199 -3.31 15.63 15.30
CA LEU A 199 -2.37 16.57 14.71
C LEU A 199 -1.52 17.28 15.79
N MET A 200 -2.15 17.64 16.89
CA MET A 200 -1.54 18.29 18.06
C MET A 200 -2.14 17.71 19.33
N GLN A 201 -1.49 17.97 20.48
CA GLN A 201 -1.98 17.55 21.78
C GLN A 201 -3.13 18.46 22.25
N GLY A 202 -4.31 17.87 22.41
CA GLY A 202 -5.51 18.57 22.86
C GLY A 202 -6.79 17.93 22.35
N ASP A 203 -7.87 18.15 23.06
CA ASP A 203 -9.19 17.58 22.73
C ASP A 203 -9.72 18.04 21.38
N THR A 204 -9.33 19.22 20.89
CA THR A 204 -9.67 19.69 19.54
C THR A 204 -9.27 18.71 18.47
N TYR A 205 -8.11 18.05 18.60
CA TYR A 205 -7.49 17.20 17.57
C TYR A 205 -7.65 15.71 17.81
N ARG A 206 -8.36 15.31 18.85
CA ARG A 206 -8.60 13.89 19.13
C ARG A 206 -9.47 13.22 18.09
N SER A 207 -9.26 11.94 17.88
CA SER A 207 -9.93 11.14 16.84
C SER A 207 -11.46 11.28 16.84
N GLU A 208 -12.07 11.33 18.02
CA GLU A 208 -13.51 11.40 18.18
C GLU A 208 -14.10 12.78 17.80
N ASN A 209 -13.29 13.84 17.82
CA ASN A 209 -13.68 15.20 17.45
C ASN A 209 -13.30 15.58 16.01
N VAL A 210 -12.77 14.63 15.21
CA VAL A 210 -12.55 14.83 13.78
C VAL A 210 -13.87 14.71 13.04
N ILE A 211 -14.18 15.69 12.23
CA ILE A 211 -15.38 15.75 11.38
C ILE A 211 -14.93 15.89 9.93
N PHE A 212 -15.30 14.92 9.10
CA PHE A 212 -15.05 15.00 7.67
C PHE A 212 -16.16 15.79 6.99
N THR A 213 -15.80 16.68 6.08
CA THR A 213 -16.75 17.58 5.38
C THR A 213 -16.51 17.55 3.88
N ASP A 214 -17.41 18.16 3.11
CA ASP A 214 -17.08 18.50 1.73
C ASP A 214 -15.87 19.45 1.65
N LEU A 215 -15.21 19.46 0.51
CA LEU A 215 -13.90 20.08 0.32
C LEU A 215 -13.85 21.59 0.68
N ARG A 216 -14.96 22.31 0.53
CA ARG A 216 -15.02 23.77 0.71
C ARG A 216 -15.61 24.22 2.05
N PHE A 217 -16.08 23.29 2.87
CA PHE A 217 -16.72 23.63 4.13
C PHE A 217 -15.75 24.12 5.21
N PRO A 218 -14.53 23.60 5.38
CA PRO A 218 -13.61 24.07 6.41
C PRO A 218 -13.30 25.57 6.32
N GLU A 219 -12.95 26.07 5.14
CA GLU A 219 -12.67 27.50 4.92
C GLU A 219 -13.89 28.39 5.25
N LYS A 220 -15.08 27.90 4.90
CA LYS A 220 -16.34 28.60 5.17
C LYS A 220 -16.65 28.65 6.67
N ALA A 221 -16.34 27.58 7.42
CA ALA A 221 -16.57 27.48 8.86
C ALA A 221 -15.59 28.32 9.65
N GLU A 222 -14.35 28.43 9.21
CA GLU A 222 -13.28 29.24 9.79
C GLU A 222 -13.46 30.74 9.43
N GLY A 223 -14.23 31.05 8.39
CA GLY A 223 -14.43 32.43 7.91
C GLY A 223 -13.36 32.91 6.93
N GLU A 224 -12.54 31.99 6.42
CA GLU A 224 -11.49 32.27 5.44
C GLU A 224 -12.06 32.43 4.01
N THR A 225 -11.32 33.15 3.18
CA THR A 225 -11.70 33.40 1.77
C THR A 225 -11.11 32.41 0.78
N SER A 226 -10.03 31.74 1.18
CA SER A 226 -9.28 30.81 0.34
C SER A 226 -9.12 29.46 1.03
N PRO A 227 -9.34 28.35 0.34
CA PRO A 227 -9.14 27.03 0.90
C PRO A 227 -7.65 26.75 1.09
N LEU A 228 -7.34 25.92 2.07
CA LEU A 228 -6.00 25.38 2.29
C LEU A 228 -5.98 23.89 1.90
N TYR A 229 -5.72 23.63 0.63
CA TYR A 229 -5.52 22.26 0.14
C TYR A 229 -4.13 21.78 0.54
N GLU A 230 -4.09 20.80 1.42
CA GLU A 230 -2.83 20.26 1.97
C GLU A 230 -2.27 19.17 1.06
N ARG A 231 -3.14 18.25 0.63
CA ARG A 231 -2.76 17.03 -0.09
C ARG A 231 -3.68 16.72 -1.24
N ALA A 232 -3.11 16.14 -2.31
CA ALA A 232 -3.90 15.51 -3.36
C ALA A 232 -3.43 14.06 -3.55
N TYR A 233 -4.36 13.13 -3.50
CA TYR A 233 -4.13 11.73 -3.75
C TYR A 233 -4.64 11.32 -5.12
N PHE A 234 -3.82 10.62 -5.91
CA PHE A 234 -4.14 10.13 -7.25
C PHE A 234 -4.13 8.61 -7.26
N LYS A 235 -5.30 8.00 -7.46
CA LYS A 235 -5.45 6.56 -7.52
C LYS A 235 -5.01 6.03 -8.89
N VAL A 236 -4.17 5.02 -8.91
CA VAL A 236 -3.74 4.35 -10.14
C VAL A 236 -4.83 3.39 -10.62
N GLU A 237 -5.08 3.37 -11.93
CA GLU A 237 -6.07 2.50 -12.56
C GLU A 237 -5.61 1.04 -12.57
N ASP A 238 -4.32 0.80 -12.88
CA ASP A 238 -3.70 -0.51 -12.92
C ASP A 238 -2.36 -0.48 -12.19
N VAL A 239 -2.25 -1.27 -11.14
CA VAL A 239 -1.04 -1.35 -10.30
C VAL A 239 0.15 -1.95 -11.07
N GLU A 240 -0.10 -2.80 -12.06
CA GLU A 240 0.98 -3.34 -12.90
C GLU A 240 1.64 -2.26 -13.76
N ALA A 241 0.90 -1.18 -14.07
CA ALA A 241 1.41 -0.03 -14.81
C ALA A 241 1.92 1.11 -13.92
N TYR A 242 2.13 0.88 -12.61
CA TYR A 242 2.46 1.91 -11.63
C TYR A 242 3.64 2.80 -12.05
N ASP A 243 4.75 2.20 -12.48
CA ASP A 243 5.94 2.93 -12.91
C ASP A 243 5.70 3.77 -14.18
N GLU A 244 4.92 3.23 -15.14
CA GLU A 244 4.50 3.98 -16.33
C GLU A 244 3.62 5.18 -15.94
N VAL A 245 2.71 5.01 -14.99
CA VAL A 245 1.85 6.09 -14.50
C VAL A 245 2.68 7.17 -13.79
N LYS A 246 3.66 6.78 -12.98
CA LYS A 246 4.60 7.72 -12.36
C LYS A 246 5.34 8.58 -13.39
N GLU A 247 5.87 7.95 -14.43
CA GLU A 247 6.52 8.66 -15.52
C GLU A 247 5.55 9.60 -16.26
N ASN A 248 4.29 9.19 -16.45
CA ASN A 248 3.28 10.02 -17.10
C ASN A 248 2.93 11.25 -16.25
N LEU A 249 2.82 11.09 -14.92
CA LEU A 249 2.61 12.21 -13.99
C LEU A 249 3.80 13.18 -14.04
N GLN A 250 5.03 12.69 -14.00
CA GLN A 250 6.22 13.54 -14.03
C GLN A 250 6.39 14.33 -15.35
N LYS A 251 5.74 13.91 -16.44
CA LYS A 251 5.73 14.61 -17.74
C LYS A 251 4.66 15.70 -17.82
N VAL A 252 3.77 15.81 -16.84
CA VAL A 252 2.74 16.87 -16.82
C VAL A 252 3.41 18.23 -16.66
N ASP A 253 2.99 19.19 -17.49
CA ASP A 253 3.53 20.56 -17.51
C ASP A 253 2.98 21.37 -16.33
N ILE A 254 3.67 21.25 -15.20
CA ILE A 254 3.49 22.02 -13.97
C ILE A 254 4.87 22.42 -13.42
N ASN A 255 4.89 23.36 -12.48
CA ASN A 255 6.14 23.69 -11.80
C ASN A 255 6.45 22.69 -10.68
N TRP A 256 7.15 21.61 -11.02
CA TRP A 256 7.53 20.53 -10.12
C TRP A 256 8.39 20.96 -8.92
N GLU A 257 9.09 22.10 -8.99
CA GLU A 257 9.83 22.61 -7.82
C GLU A 257 8.92 22.91 -6.62
N GLN A 258 7.62 23.13 -6.86
CA GLN A 258 6.64 23.45 -5.82
C GLN A 258 6.11 22.24 -5.08
N TYR A 259 6.28 21.04 -5.63
CA TYR A 259 5.59 19.84 -5.17
C TYR A 259 6.53 18.68 -4.95
N ASP A 260 6.19 17.86 -3.96
CA ASP A 260 6.71 16.53 -3.79
C ASP A 260 5.64 15.53 -4.24
N LEU A 261 6.02 14.62 -5.14
CA LEU A 261 5.20 13.48 -5.53
C LEU A 261 5.71 12.26 -4.78
N ILE A 262 4.93 11.84 -3.79
CA ILE A 262 5.28 10.73 -2.89
C ILE A 262 4.57 9.48 -3.37
N ASP A 263 5.31 8.40 -3.49
CA ASP A 263 4.77 7.08 -3.78
C ASP A 263 3.89 6.61 -2.61
N ASN A 264 2.58 6.57 -2.80
CA ASN A 264 1.65 5.99 -1.84
C ASN A 264 1.32 4.55 -2.24
N ASN A 265 2.35 3.75 -2.37
CA ASN A 265 2.23 2.31 -2.54
C ASN A 265 1.88 1.60 -1.25
N GLY A 266 1.69 2.34 -0.20
CA GLY A 266 1.23 2.06 1.15
C GLY A 266 1.65 0.75 1.81
N ILE A 267 1.66 -0.29 1.06
CA ILE A 267 2.03 -1.66 1.45
C ILE A 267 2.95 -2.24 0.37
N SER A 268 2.98 -1.60 -0.82
CA SER A 268 3.63 -2.17 -1.99
C SER A 268 5.15 -2.06 -1.94
N GLU A 269 5.77 -0.98 -1.43
CA GLU A 269 7.23 -0.89 -1.45
C GLU A 269 7.88 -1.83 -0.44
N THR A 270 7.42 -1.86 0.80
CA THR A 270 7.97 -2.78 1.79
C THR A 270 7.55 -4.22 1.50
N MET A 271 6.32 -4.44 1.03
CA MET A 271 5.88 -5.77 0.59
C MET A 271 6.42 -6.12 -0.80
N SER A 272 6.50 -5.20 -1.76
CA SER A 272 7.02 -5.47 -3.10
C SER A 272 8.53 -5.70 -3.09
N SER A 273 9.31 -4.96 -2.31
CA SER A 273 10.73 -5.28 -2.10
C SER A 273 10.91 -6.62 -1.41
N ASN A 274 10.13 -6.91 -0.37
CA ASN A 274 10.14 -8.20 0.31
C ASN A 274 9.63 -9.34 -0.59
N PHE A 275 8.61 -9.10 -1.42
CA PHE A 275 8.13 -10.09 -2.39
C PHE A 275 9.10 -10.28 -3.55
N ASN A 276 9.76 -9.23 -4.05
CA ASN A 276 10.79 -9.35 -5.08
C ASN A 276 12.04 -10.07 -4.54
N ASP A 277 12.43 -9.83 -3.30
CA ASP A 277 13.52 -10.57 -2.67
C ASP A 277 13.13 -12.03 -2.37
N LEU A 278 11.90 -12.28 -1.93
CA LEU A 278 11.34 -13.63 -1.81
C LEU A 278 11.23 -14.33 -3.16
N ALA A 279 10.85 -13.63 -4.23
CA ALA A 279 10.81 -14.18 -5.57
C ALA A 279 12.21 -14.57 -6.05
N LYS A 280 13.23 -13.71 -5.89
CA LYS A 280 14.63 -14.03 -6.21
C LYS A 280 15.18 -15.20 -5.39
N VAL A 281 14.88 -15.23 -4.09
CA VAL A 281 15.25 -16.36 -3.22
C VAL A 281 14.54 -17.63 -3.69
N SER A 282 13.26 -17.55 -4.05
CA SER A 282 12.49 -18.68 -4.57
C SER A 282 13.05 -19.18 -5.90
N GLU A 283 13.41 -18.31 -6.84
CA GLU A 283 14.07 -18.69 -8.10
C GLU A 283 15.40 -19.40 -7.85
N MET A 284 16.21 -18.89 -6.93
CA MET A 284 17.47 -19.51 -6.56
C MET A 284 17.25 -20.89 -5.91
N MET A 285 16.25 -21.00 -5.03
CA MET A 285 15.88 -22.27 -4.40
C MET A 285 15.38 -23.29 -5.45
N ILE A 286 14.53 -22.87 -6.40
CA ILE A 286 14.05 -23.72 -7.50
C ILE A 286 15.23 -24.25 -8.31
N LEU A 287 16.21 -23.40 -8.63
CA LEU A 287 17.41 -23.81 -9.36
C LEU A 287 18.23 -24.83 -8.57
N VAL A 288 18.49 -24.57 -7.30
CA VAL A 288 19.26 -25.50 -6.43
C VAL A 288 18.54 -26.85 -6.28
N ILE A 289 17.23 -26.82 -6.01
CA ILE A 289 16.40 -28.03 -5.89
C ILE A 289 16.37 -28.80 -7.22
N SER A 290 16.24 -28.10 -8.36
CA SER A 290 16.24 -28.73 -9.68
C SER A 290 17.56 -29.44 -10.00
N VAL A 291 18.69 -28.80 -9.69
CA VAL A 291 20.02 -29.38 -9.86
C VAL A 291 20.20 -30.60 -8.93
N ALA A 292 19.84 -30.48 -7.67
CA ALA A 292 19.92 -31.58 -6.71
C ALA A 292 19.01 -32.76 -7.12
N SER A 293 17.79 -32.48 -7.55
CA SER A 293 16.84 -33.48 -8.04
C SER A 293 17.38 -34.18 -9.28
N PHE A 294 17.96 -33.43 -10.23
CA PHE A 294 18.61 -34.03 -11.42
C PHE A 294 19.71 -35.00 -11.04
N VAL A 295 20.62 -34.63 -10.13
CA VAL A 295 21.71 -35.49 -9.68
C VAL A 295 21.16 -36.75 -8.99
N ILE A 296 20.17 -36.61 -8.12
CA ILE A 296 19.53 -37.74 -7.44
C ILE A 296 18.86 -38.67 -8.46
N LEU A 297 18.12 -38.12 -9.42
CA LEU A 297 17.47 -38.92 -10.48
C LEU A 297 18.50 -39.70 -11.32
N VAL A 298 19.60 -39.05 -11.71
CA VAL A 298 20.68 -39.73 -12.45
C VAL A 298 21.23 -40.89 -11.62
N LEU A 299 21.49 -40.68 -10.33
CA LEU A 299 22.00 -41.76 -9.44
C LEU A 299 20.98 -42.89 -9.29
N VAL A 300 19.71 -42.59 -9.09
CA VAL A 300 18.62 -43.58 -8.99
C VAL A 300 18.52 -44.41 -10.26
N PHE A 301 18.54 -43.76 -11.47
CA PHE A 301 18.51 -44.46 -12.74
C PHE A 301 19.77 -45.27 -12.98
N LEU A 302 20.96 -44.81 -12.55
CA LEU A 302 22.19 -45.59 -12.64
C LEU A 302 22.09 -46.87 -11.78
N PHE A 303 21.58 -46.77 -10.55
CA PHE A 303 21.37 -47.95 -9.68
C PHE A 303 20.30 -48.88 -10.28
N TRP A 304 19.21 -48.36 -10.77
CA TRP A 304 18.13 -49.13 -11.37
C TRP A 304 18.60 -49.89 -12.63
N LEU A 305 19.33 -49.21 -13.49
CA LEU A 305 19.96 -49.82 -14.68
C LEU A 305 21.03 -50.85 -14.32
N LYS A 306 21.83 -50.56 -13.28
CA LYS A 306 22.82 -51.53 -12.79
C LYS A 306 22.17 -52.86 -12.35
N ASN A 307 21.02 -52.79 -11.68
CA ASN A 307 20.29 -53.99 -11.24
C ASN A 307 19.66 -54.75 -12.44
N ARG A 308 19.45 -54.09 -13.57
CA ARG A 308 18.90 -54.67 -14.82
C ARG A 308 19.97 -54.94 -15.90
N VAL A 309 21.24 -54.87 -15.54
CA VAL A 309 22.36 -55.08 -16.50
C VAL A 309 22.25 -56.40 -17.23
N GLN A 310 21.80 -57.49 -16.56
CA GLN A 310 21.58 -58.81 -17.15
C GLN A 310 20.52 -58.75 -18.25
N GLU A 311 19.35 -58.15 -18.03
CA GLU A 311 18.29 -57.99 -19.01
C GLU A 311 18.78 -57.18 -20.23
N VAL A 312 19.49 -56.06 -19.96
CA VAL A 312 20.09 -55.19 -20.99
C VAL A 312 21.11 -56.01 -21.81
N GLY A 313 21.94 -56.85 -21.16
CA GLY A 313 22.92 -57.73 -21.83
C GLY A 313 22.24 -58.75 -22.75
N ILE A 314 21.14 -59.36 -22.31
CA ILE A 314 20.32 -60.29 -23.13
C ILE A 314 19.73 -59.55 -24.34
N PHE A 315 19.13 -58.41 -24.17
CA PHE A 315 18.58 -57.60 -25.27
C PHE A 315 19.65 -57.22 -26.30
N LEU A 316 20.84 -56.80 -25.85
CA LEU A 316 21.96 -56.49 -26.73
C LEU A 316 22.47 -57.70 -27.48
N SER A 317 22.52 -58.90 -26.87
CA SER A 317 22.92 -60.13 -27.51
C SER A 317 21.88 -60.62 -28.56
N LEU A 318 20.61 -60.30 -28.38
CA LEU A 318 19.54 -60.56 -29.34
C LEU A 318 19.48 -59.50 -30.46
N GLY A 319 20.44 -58.55 -30.48
CA GLY A 319 20.52 -57.51 -31.51
C GLY A 319 19.53 -56.35 -31.36
N VAL A 320 18.90 -56.19 -30.21
CA VAL A 320 18.01 -55.04 -29.94
C VAL A 320 18.85 -53.76 -29.92
N PRO A 321 18.51 -52.76 -30.73
CA PRO A 321 19.28 -51.53 -30.79
C PRO A 321 19.18 -50.74 -29.47
N LYS A 322 20.29 -50.12 -29.06
CA LYS A 322 20.44 -49.38 -27.79
C LYS A 322 19.34 -48.35 -27.52
N PHE A 323 18.88 -47.65 -28.57
CA PHE A 323 17.83 -46.64 -28.45
C PHE A 323 16.45 -47.24 -28.04
N ARG A 324 16.14 -48.49 -28.44
CA ARG A 324 14.92 -49.18 -27.98
C ARG A 324 14.97 -49.51 -26.49
N ILE A 325 16.14 -49.91 -26.02
CA ILE A 325 16.35 -50.23 -24.59
C ILE A 325 16.18 -48.94 -23.76
N ILE A 326 16.79 -47.82 -24.21
CA ILE A 326 16.62 -46.52 -23.57
C ILE A 326 15.14 -46.07 -23.63
N GLY A 327 14.46 -46.25 -24.78
CA GLY A 327 13.06 -45.92 -24.95
C GLY A 327 12.13 -46.71 -24.01
N GLN A 328 12.41 -47.98 -23.73
CA GLN A 328 11.67 -48.78 -22.76
C GLN A 328 11.84 -48.20 -21.34
N ILE A 329 13.08 -47.95 -20.94
CA ILE A 329 13.39 -47.36 -19.62
C ILE A 329 12.74 -45.98 -19.45
N TRP A 330 12.80 -45.17 -20.52
CA TRP A 330 12.17 -43.86 -20.54
C TRP A 330 10.64 -43.96 -20.38
N SER A 331 9.99 -44.92 -21.07
CA SER A 331 8.54 -45.11 -20.94
C SER A 331 8.11 -45.58 -19.57
N GLU A 332 8.88 -46.44 -18.91
CA GLU A 332 8.64 -46.84 -17.52
C GLU A 332 8.81 -45.65 -16.55
N ALA A 333 9.87 -44.85 -16.74
CA ALA A 333 10.10 -43.62 -15.93
C ALA A 333 8.98 -42.59 -16.09
N ILE A 334 8.50 -42.34 -17.32
CA ILE A 334 7.39 -41.45 -17.60
C ILE A 334 6.09 -41.91 -16.93
N MET A 335 5.81 -43.21 -16.94
CA MET A 335 4.61 -43.75 -16.30
C MET A 335 4.59 -43.48 -14.80
N ILE A 336 5.73 -43.66 -14.15
CA ILE A 336 5.89 -43.34 -12.70
C ILE A 336 5.77 -41.83 -12.48
N ALA A 337 6.38 -41.02 -13.33
CA ALA A 337 6.31 -39.57 -13.27
C ALA A 337 4.89 -39.02 -13.37
N VAL A 338 4.11 -39.52 -14.29
CA VAL A 338 2.70 -39.10 -14.46
C VAL A 338 1.88 -39.41 -13.21
N LEU A 339 2.05 -40.59 -12.63
CA LEU A 339 1.38 -40.97 -11.36
C LEU A 339 1.80 -40.03 -10.21
N SER A 340 3.11 -39.74 -10.12
CA SER A 340 3.66 -38.84 -9.08
C SER A 340 3.16 -37.41 -9.26
N LEU A 341 3.07 -36.90 -10.50
CA LEU A 341 2.53 -35.58 -10.80
C LEU A 341 1.05 -35.48 -10.44
N MET A 342 0.24 -36.48 -10.74
CA MET A 342 -1.17 -36.49 -10.35
C MET A 342 -1.33 -36.37 -8.82
N LEU A 343 -0.53 -37.10 -8.07
CA LEU A 343 -0.55 -37.04 -6.61
C LEU A 343 -0.06 -35.68 -6.09
N SER A 344 1.02 -35.15 -6.67
CA SER A 344 1.58 -33.85 -6.32
C SER A 344 0.55 -32.72 -6.55
N PHE A 345 -0.10 -32.72 -7.68
CA PHE A 345 -1.12 -31.70 -8.02
C PHE A 345 -2.36 -31.75 -7.11
N ALA A 346 -2.70 -32.92 -6.60
CA ALA A 346 -3.77 -33.05 -5.61
C ALA A 346 -3.42 -32.45 -4.24
N VAL A 347 -2.13 -32.52 -3.84
CA VAL A 347 -1.66 -32.08 -2.51
C VAL A 347 -1.14 -30.62 -2.54
N ALA A 348 -0.58 -30.16 -3.65
CA ALA A 348 0.06 -28.85 -3.80
C ALA A 348 -0.79 -27.66 -3.29
N PRO A 349 -2.09 -27.55 -3.61
CA PRO A 349 -2.90 -26.40 -3.14
C PRO A 349 -3.01 -26.33 -1.62
N ALA A 350 -3.12 -27.47 -0.96
CA ALA A 350 -3.24 -27.53 0.50
C ALA A 350 -1.93 -27.11 1.18
N VAL A 351 -0.78 -27.57 0.67
CA VAL A 351 0.55 -27.23 1.19
C VAL A 351 0.84 -25.75 0.93
N SER A 352 0.55 -25.25 -0.28
CA SER A 352 0.75 -23.84 -0.65
C SER A 352 -0.05 -22.91 0.26
N LYS A 353 -1.31 -23.24 0.54
CA LYS A 353 -2.17 -22.46 1.44
C LYS A 353 -1.63 -22.45 2.88
N ALA A 354 -1.20 -23.60 3.38
CA ALA A 354 -0.65 -23.71 4.73
C ALA A 354 0.66 -22.90 4.87
N THR A 355 1.54 -22.98 3.87
CA THR A 355 2.83 -22.25 3.88
C THR A 355 2.59 -20.74 3.76
N ALA A 356 1.68 -20.30 2.88
CA ALA A 356 1.33 -18.90 2.73
C ALA A 356 0.77 -18.32 4.04
N ASN A 357 -0.15 -19.04 4.69
CA ASN A 357 -0.71 -18.61 5.97
C ASN A 357 0.36 -18.51 7.08
N TYR A 358 1.31 -19.44 7.09
CA TYR A 358 2.42 -19.42 8.06
C TYR A 358 3.33 -18.22 7.86
N LEU A 359 3.75 -17.94 6.62
CA LEU A 359 4.63 -16.82 6.29
C LEU A 359 3.98 -15.47 6.61
N VAL A 360 2.69 -15.35 6.31
CA VAL A 360 1.93 -14.14 6.60
C VAL A 360 1.76 -13.93 8.10
N SER A 361 1.45 -14.97 8.85
CA SER A 361 1.32 -14.85 10.31
C SER A 361 2.63 -14.39 10.98
N GLN A 362 3.78 -14.78 10.46
CA GLN A 362 5.09 -14.29 10.92
C GLN A 362 5.32 -12.81 10.60
N GLN A 363 4.96 -12.37 9.39
CA GLN A 363 5.09 -10.96 9.02
C GLN A 363 4.17 -10.06 9.85
N VAL A 364 2.93 -10.50 10.09
CA VAL A 364 1.99 -9.76 10.96
C VAL A 364 2.51 -9.64 12.38
N GLN A 365 3.14 -10.69 12.92
CA GLN A 365 3.75 -10.63 14.26
C GLN A 365 4.93 -9.65 14.31
N GLN A 366 5.78 -9.63 13.30
CA GLN A 366 6.89 -8.67 13.21
C GLN A 366 6.39 -7.22 13.13
N MET A 367 5.37 -6.95 12.31
CA MET A 367 4.75 -5.63 12.23
C MET A 367 4.12 -5.19 13.55
N GLN A 368 3.47 -6.09 14.28
CA GLN A 368 2.90 -5.79 15.60
C GLN A 368 3.97 -5.54 16.67
N GLU A 369 5.13 -6.19 16.59
CA GLU A 369 6.26 -5.92 17.48
C GLU A 369 6.94 -4.58 17.16
N GLU A 370 7.06 -4.22 15.89
CA GLU A 370 7.55 -2.89 15.48
C GLU A 370 6.58 -1.78 15.88
N GLU A 371 5.28 -2.00 15.79
CA GLU A 371 4.24 -1.07 16.23
C GLU A 371 4.30 -0.85 17.75
N LYS A 372 4.46 -1.92 18.54
CA LYS A 372 4.67 -1.81 20.00
C LYS A 372 5.95 -1.09 20.38
N ASN A 373 7.02 -1.25 19.62
CA ASN A 373 8.28 -0.55 19.86
C ASN A 373 8.23 0.93 19.45
N ASN A 374 7.23 1.32 18.66
CA ASN A 374 6.97 2.68 18.23
C ASN A 374 5.81 3.37 19.01
N GLU A 375 5.15 2.66 19.93
CA GLU A 375 4.18 3.26 20.85
C GLU A 375 4.87 4.37 21.67
N GLY A 376 4.49 5.62 21.39
CA GLY A 376 5.06 6.82 22.02
C GLY A 376 5.94 7.70 21.11
N LYS A 377 6.25 7.26 19.89
CA LYS A 377 6.81 8.14 18.87
C LYS A 377 5.68 8.61 17.97
N VAL A 378 5.27 9.88 18.17
CA VAL A 378 4.28 10.54 17.32
C VAL A 378 4.85 10.64 15.90
N SER A 379 4.56 9.66 15.07
CA SER A 379 4.72 9.78 13.63
C SER A 379 3.40 10.31 13.08
N THR A 380 3.41 11.51 12.53
CA THR A 380 2.29 12.10 11.79
C THR A 380 2.10 11.42 10.42
N GLU A 381 2.91 10.42 10.11
CA GLU A 381 2.94 9.72 8.85
C GLU A 381 2.40 8.30 9.01
N TYR A 382 1.32 8.02 8.29
CA TYR A 382 0.87 6.70 7.89
C TYR A 382 0.53 5.71 9.02
N VAL A 383 -0.74 5.59 9.31
CA VAL A 383 -1.27 4.40 9.98
C VAL A 383 -1.35 3.29 8.93
N ALA A 384 -0.43 2.32 9.03
CA ALA A 384 -0.50 1.13 8.19
C ALA A 384 -1.89 0.47 8.36
N PRO A 385 -2.56 0.07 7.27
CA PRO A 385 -3.84 -0.60 7.40
C PRO A 385 -3.67 -1.87 8.23
N LYS A 386 -4.55 -2.09 9.20
CA LYS A 386 -4.76 -3.42 9.74
C LYS A 386 -5.24 -4.29 8.58
N GLN A 387 -4.32 -4.96 7.92
CA GLN A 387 -4.70 -5.99 6.99
C GLN A 387 -5.30 -7.16 7.78
N ASP A 388 -6.56 -7.42 7.53
CA ASP A 388 -7.13 -8.74 7.79
C ASP A 388 -6.49 -9.71 6.79
N VAL A 389 -5.25 -10.13 7.11
CA VAL A 389 -4.42 -11.00 6.28
C VAL A 389 -4.94 -12.44 6.30
N GLN A 390 -6.11 -12.67 6.90
CA GLN A 390 -6.66 -14.01 7.15
C GLN A 390 -7.03 -14.79 5.89
N ASN A 391 -7.06 -14.17 4.71
CA ASN A 391 -7.46 -14.84 3.48
C ASN A 391 -6.53 -14.57 2.28
N ILE A 392 -5.29 -15.07 2.34
CA ILE A 392 -4.51 -15.19 1.09
C ILE A 392 -5.06 -16.37 0.31
N SER A 393 -5.82 -16.09 -0.74
CA SER A 393 -6.16 -17.12 -1.72
C SER A 393 -4.94 -17.35 -2.63
N VAL A 394 -4.22 -18.45 -2.39
CA VAL A 394 -3.21 -18.93 -3.34
C VAL A 394 -3.95 -19.66 -4.45
N GLU A 395 -4.16 -19.01 -5.58
CA GLU A 395 -4.71 -19.66 -6.77
C GLU A 395 -3.55 -20.22 -7.59
N VAL A 396 -3.54 -21.54 -7.73
CA VAL A 396 -2.62 -22.23 -8.64
C VAL A 396 -3.27 -22.26 -10.01
N THR A 397 -2.71 -21.53 -10.96
CA THR A 397 -3.27 -21.43 -12.31
C THR A 397 -2.98 -22.72 -13.13
N PRO A 398 -3.82 -23.08 -14.11
CA PRO A 398 -3.54 -24.20 -14.99
C PRO A 398 -2.19 -24.10 -15.73
N GLU A 399 -1.73 -22.89 -16.00
CA GLU A 399 -0.44 -22.62 -16.63
C GLU A 399 0.74 -23.05 -15.76
N MET A 400 0.64 -22.87 -14.45
CA MET A 400 1.65 -23.33 -13.49
C MET A 400 1.77 -24.85 -13.48
N TYR A 401 0.64 -25.57 -13.49
CA TYR A 401 0.64 -27.03 -13.59
C TYR A 401 1.27 -27.53 -14.89
N LEU A 402 1.01 -26.85 -16.00
CA LEU A 402 1.58 -27.20 -17.29
C LEU A 402 3.08 -26.97 -17.32
N LEU A 403 3.55 -25.84 -16.81
CA LEU A 403 4.98 -25.51 -16.72
C LEU A 403 5.73 -26.51 -15.84
N ASP A 404 5.18 -26.84 -14.69
CA ASP A 404 5.77 -27.81 -13.76
C ASP A 404 5.82 -29.20 -14.39
N GLY A 405 4.73 -29.66 -15.02
CA GLY A 405 4.70 -30.93 -15.75
C GLY A 405 5.74 -31.02 -16.85
N VAL A 406 5.91 -29.97 -17.65
CA VAL A 406 6.94 -29.92 -18.71
C VAL A 406 8.34 -29.95 -18.10
N SER A 407 8.59 -29.20 -17.02
CA SER A 407 9.88 -29.16 -16.35
C SER A 407 10.30 -30.52 -15.79
N VAL A 408 9.38 -31.25 -15.16
CA VAL A 408 9.60 -32.60 -14.64
C VAL A 408 9.90 -33.59 -15.79
N LEU A 409 9.15 -33.51 -16.88
CA LEU A 409 9.39 -34.35 -18.09
C LEU A 409 10.78 -34.11 -18.68
N VAL A 410 11.24 -32.88 -18.76
CA VAL A 410 12.58 -32.52 -19.24
C VAL A 410 13.66 -33.10 -18.30
N LEU A 411 13.51 -32.94 -16.98
CA LEU A 411 14.45 -33.46 -16.01
C LEU A 411 14.58 -34.97 -16.06
N ILE A 412 13.46 -35.70 -16.14
CA ILE A 412 13.45 -37.15 -16.25
C ILE A 412 14.07 -37.63 -17.57
N THR A 413 13.72 -37.00 -18.68
CA THR A 413 14.28 -37.36 -19.98
C THR A 413 15.79 -37.15 -19.99
N ALA A 414 16.28 -36.02 -19.49
CA ALA A 414 17.71 -35.74 -19.39
C ALA A 414 18.42 -36.78 -18.48
N SER A 415 17.83 -37.09 -17.33
CA SER A 415 18.40 -38.04 -16.35
C SER A 415 18.48 -39.47 -16.94
N VAL A 416 17.45 -39.92 -17.64
CA VAL A 416 17.43 -41.23 -18.30
C VAL A 416 18.47 -41.30 -19.43
N LEU A 417 18.59 -40.22 -20.23
CA LEU A 417 19.58 -40.16 -21.31
C LEU A 417 21.01 -40.23 -20.76
N VAL A 418 21.33 -39.43 -19.73
CA VAL A 418 22.65 -39.41 -19.12
C VAL A 418 23.00 -40.80 -18.53
N SER A 419 22.08 -41.36 -17.76
CA SER A 419 22.27 -42.69 -17.12
C SER A 419 22.38 -43.82 -18.18
N GLY A 420 21.54 -43.75 -19.20
CA GLY A 420 21.57 -44.71 -20.32
C GLY A 420 22.87 -44.66 -21.11
N ILE A 421 23.37 -43.49 -21.44
CA ILE A 421 24.67 -43.32 -22.13
C ILE A 421 25.81 -43.88 -21.30
N VAL A 422 25.86 -43.63 -20.00
CA VAL A 422 26.91 -44.11 -19.11
C VAL A 422 26.98 -45.63 -19.10
N ILE A 423 25.83 -46.31 -19.03
CA ILE A 423 25.80 -47.79 -18.96
C ILE A 423 25.99 -48.44 -20.34
N LEU A 424 25.33 -47.92 -21.37
CA LEU A 424 25.41 -48.49 -22.70
C LEU A 424 26.73 -48.18 -23.44
N LYS A 425 27.59 -47.36 -22.90
CA LYS A 425 28.97 -47.12 -23.35
C LYS A 425 29.90 -48.28 -23.02
N ARG A 426 29.56 -49.14 -22.06
CA ARG A 426 30.31 -50.36 -21.74
C ARG A 426 30.12 -51.42 -22.84
N ASN A 427 31.18 -52.21 -23.13
CA ASN A 427 31.10 -53.24 -24.13
C ASN A 427 30.17 -54.37 -23.64
N PRO A 428 29.35 -54.98 -24.51
CA PRO A 428 28.50 -56.13 -24.13
C PRO A 428 29.28 -57.30 -23.52
N LYS A 429 30.54 -57.45 -23.92
CA LYS A 429 31.44 -58.49 -23.40
C LYS A 429 31.83 -58.27 -21.96
N ASP A 430 32.03 -57.03 -21.54
CA ASP A 430 32.35 -56.66 -20.16
C ASP A 430 31.12 -56.81 -19.24
N ILE A 431 29.93 -56.49 -19.78
CA ILE A 431 28.65 -56.67 -19.10
C ILE A 431 28.36 -58.16 -18.79
N LEU A 432 28.67 -59.04 -19.74
CA LEU A 432 28.44 -60.51 -19.60
C LEU A 432 29.51 -61.18 -18.75
N SER A 433 30.74 -60.61 -18.69
CA SER A 433 31.83 -61.17 -17.87
C SER A 433 31.69 -60.83 -16.38
N GLU A 434 30.95 -59.80 -15.99
CA GLU A 434 30.60 -59.51 -14.57
C GLU A 434 29.50 -60.46 -14.06
N MET A 435 28.97 -61.36 -14.89
CA MET A 435 27.93 -62.35 -14.57
C MET A 435 28.46 -63.73 -14.27
N SER A 436 29.76 -64.00 -14.46
CA SER A 436 30.44 -65.21 -14.13
C SER A 436 31.29 -65.03 -12.88
#